data_10b95cdc559d45ea6ca0bf2df289e3d7
#
_entry.id   10b95cdc559d45ea6ca0bf2df289e3d7
#
_cell.length_a   1.000
_cell.length_b   1.000
_cell.length_c   1.000
_cell.angle_alpha   90.00
_cell.angle_beta   90.00
_cell.angle_gamma   90.00
#
_symmetry.space_group_name_H-M   'P 1'
#
loop_
_entity.id
_entity.type
_entity.pdbx_description
1 polymer ?
#
loop_
_entity_poly.entity_id
_entity_poly.type
_entity_poly.pdbx_seq_one_letter_code
_entity_poly.pdbx_strand_id
1 'polypeptide(L)'
;MVRQAQEVHMVPPGIFREYDIRGVYGRDLTPEVAGRVARAFAAYLRRKAPDDRPLPVVVGHDNRASSAELHRAVVEALVDSGCAVVDVGLVTTPVFYFARVHLGVDGGVMVTASHNPPEYNGFKLAHGFGTLYGEDIQEVRRLAETGVTVRGEGSVRTADVIPAYRVALRDRVKLGPRRLRVVVDCGNGTASVVAPQVLRDLGVEVVELYCDSDPTFPHHHPDPVDPKNLQDLIRTVRVERADVGLGFDGDGDRIGVVDDQGRIVWGDELMILFWREILPKYPGAQAIVEVKCSQALVDEIRRLGGRPFFYKTGHSLIKAKMKEIGAVFTGEMSGHMFFADEYYGFDDAVYAAARLLRILSHTDRPLSALLADVPRYYATPEVRVPCPDDRKFAVVEALVRQFKERYEVVDVDGARVLFGDGWGLVRASNTQPVLVVRAEGTTPEALRRIQKVLEEALARFPEVGPVDWGAEVGASR
;
A
#
# COMPACT_ATOMS: atom_id res chain seq x y z
N MET A 1 49.64 21.25 -0.24
CA MET A 1 48.35 20.81 -0.82
C MET A 1 47.57 20.12 0.26
N VAL A 2 46.62 20.83 0.87
CA VAL A 2 45.70 20.29 1.89
C VAL A 2 44.68 19.48 1.12
N ARG A 3 44.64 18.15 1.31
CA ARG A 3 43.52 17.33 0.84
C ARG A 3 42.29 17.81 1.64
N GLN A 4 41.33 18.42 0.94
CA GLN A 4 39.98 18.60 1.48
C GLN A 4 39.49 17.22 1.92
N ALA A 5 39.21 17.07 3.21
CA ALA A 5 38.48 15.94 3.71
C ALA A 5 37.15 15.92 2.97
N GLN A 6 36.87 14.84 2.20
CA GLN A 6 35.55 14.61 1.68
C GLN A 6 34.60 14.58 2.88
N GLU A 7 33.68 15.51 2.94
CA GLU A 7 32.55 15.46 3.88
C GLU A 7 31.87 14.12 3.66
N VAL A 8 31.97 13.26 4.67
CA VAL A 8 31.28 11.98 4.69
C VAL A 8 29.82 12.31 4.90
N HIS A 9 29.08 12.47 3.79
CA HIS A 9 27.62 12.63 3.87
C HIS A 9 27.06 11.41 4.58
N MET A 10 26.74 11.57 5.86
CA MET A 10 26.13 10.51 6.66
C MET A 10 24.73 10.20 6.12
N VAL A 11 24.43 8.92 6.00
CA VAL A 11 23.06 8.50 5.63
C VAL A 11 22.14 8.85 6.80
N PRO A 12 21.10 9.71 6.60
CA PRO A 12 20.21 10.07 7.69
C PRO A 12 19.47 8.83 8.22
N PRO A 13 19.59 8.49 9.51
CA PRO A 13 18.96 7.29 10.06
C PRO A 13 17.42 7.34 9.99
N GLY A 14 16.84 8.53 10.01
CA GLY A 14 15.41 8.77 9.98
C GLY A 14 14.72 8.40 8.65
N ILE A 15 15.46 8.12 7.56
CA ILE A 15 14.87 7.67 6.32
C ILE A 15 14.47 6.18 6.34
N PHE A 16 15.09 5.37 7.22
CA PHE A 16 14.81 3.94 7.34
C PHE A 16 13.58 3.74 8.24
N ARG A 17 12.44 3.46 7.59
CA ARG A 17 11.16 3.23 8.27
C ARG A 17 10.94 1.73 8.50
N GLU A 18 9.74 1.36 8.96
CA GLU A 18 9.42 -0.04 9.30
C GLU A 18 9.50 -1.00 8.08
N TYR A 19 9.08 -0.54 6.89
CA TYR A 19 9.00 -1.41 5.70
C TYR A 19 9.45 -0.75 4.39
N ASP A 20 10.03 0.45 4.48
CA ASP A 20 10.62 1.15 3.32
C ASP A 20 11.67 2.20 3.76
N ILE A 21 12.26 2.85 2.78
CA ILE A 21 13.16 3.97 2.97
C ILE A 21 12.50 5.18 2.34
N ARG A 22 12.32 6.28 3.09
CA ARG A 22 11.68 7.51 2.60
C ARG A 22 12.35 8.75 3.15
N GLY A 23 12.47 9.76 2.28
CA GLY A 23 12.99 11.07 2.67
C GLY A 23 12.67 12.13 1.63
N VAL A 24 12.96 13.38 1.97
CA VAL A 24 12.81 14.53 1.07
C VAL A 24 14.05 14.56 0.15
N TYR A 25 13.79 14.59 -1.18
CA TYR A 25 14.85 14.67 -2.16
C TYR A 25 15.66 15.98 -2.00
N GLY A 26 16.98 15.90 -2.16
CA GLY A 26 17.90 17.02 -1.99
C GLY A 26 18.25 17.34 -0.53
N ARG A 27 17.45 16.89 0.44
CA ARG A 27 17.73 17.06 1.88
C ARG A 27 18.14 15.75 2.55
N ASP A 28 17.28 14.74 2.46
CA ASP A 28 17.44 13.44 3.11
C ASP A 28 17.93 12.36 2.14
N LEU A 29 17.50 12.47 0.88
CA LEU A 29 17.83 11.57 -0.21
C LEU A 29 18.52 12.35 -1.34
N THR A 30 19.76 11.98 -1.60
CA THR A 30 20.58 12.45 -2.73
C THR A 30 21.08 11.25 -3.52
N PRO A 31 21.64 11.42 -4.74
CA PRO A 31 22.27 10.33 -5.47
C PRO A 31 23.37 9.61 -4.67
N GLU A 32 24.12 10.34 -3.83
CA GLU A 32 25.17 9.75 -2.96
C GLU A 32 24.55 8.87 -1.88
N VAL A 33 23.45 9.32 -1.22
CA VAL A 33 22.72 8.53 -0.23
C VAL A 33 22.09 7.30 -0.90
N ALA A 34 21.50 7.45 -2.09
CA ALA A 34 20.95 6.34 -2.87
C ALA A 34 22.00 5.29 -3.18
N GLY A 35 23.19 5.71 -3.66
CA GLY A 35 24.31 4.81 -3.92
C GLY A 35 24.80 4.10 -2.66
N ARG A 36 24.82 4.76 -1.49
CA ARG A 36 25.20 4.11 -0.22
C ARG A 36 24.18 3.07 0.22
N VAL A 37 22.89 3.38 0.13
CA VAL A 37 21.81 2.44 0.41
C VAL A 37 21.89 1.23 -0.50
N ALA A 38 22.13 1.44 -1.80
CA ALA A 38 22.28 0.35 -2.79
C ALA A 38 23.49 -0.56 -2.48
N ARG A 39 24.65 0.01 -2.13
CA ARG A 39 25.82 -0.78 -1.70
C ARG A 39 25.56 -1.56 -0.41
N ALA A 40 24.88 -0.95 0.56
CA ALA A 40 24.48 -1.63 1.79
C ALA A 40 23.49 -2.77 1.50
N PHE A 41 22.56 -2.56 0.59
CA PHE A 41 21.63 -3.61 0.16
C PHE A 41 22.37 -4.74 -0.59
N ALA A 42 23.32 -4.45 -1.46
CA ALA A 42 24.16 -5.47 -2.08
C ALA A 42 24.94 -6.29 -1.03
N ALA A 43 25.49 -5.62 0.00
CA ALA A 43 26.14 -6.31 1.12
C ALA A 43 25.17 -7.18 1.94
N TYR A 44 23.96 -6.70 2.18
CA TYR A 44 22.89 -7.50 2.79
C TYR A 44 22.56 -8.74 1.96
N LEU A 45 22.34 -8.61 0.66
CA LEU A 45 22.07 -9.73 -0.24
C LEU A 45 23.23 -10.74 -0.25
N ARG A 46 24.48 -10.26 -0.26
CA ARG A 46 25.67 -11.12 -0.24
C ARG A 46 25.74 -11.97 1.03
N ARG A 47 25.33 -11.44 2.17
CA ARG A 47 25.27 -12.21 3.44
C ARG A 47 24.21 -13.32 3.40
N LYS A 48 23.16 -13.15 2.60
CA LYS A 48 22.09 -14.15 2.44
C LYS A 48 22.38 -15.15 1.30
N ALA A 49 23.34 -14.83 0.42
CA ALA A 49 23.67 -15.69 -0.71
C ALA A 49 24.57 -16.85 -0.31
N PRO A 50 24.36 -18.07 -0.85
CA PRO A 50 25.13 -19.25 -0.51
C PRO A 50 26.53 -19.30 -1.17
N ASP A 51 26.80 -18.46 -2.18
CA ASP A 51 28.02 -18.47 -3.01
C ASP A 51 28.38 -17.08 -3.56
N ASP A 52 29.52 -16.99 -4.25
CA ASP A 52 30.07 -15.72 -4.78
C ASP A 52 29.58 -15.36 -6.19
N ARG A 53 28.58 -16.03 -6.74
CA ARG A 53 28.02 -15.67 -8.04
C ARG A 53 27.45 -14.25 -8.03
N PRO A 54 27.41 -13.57 -9.19
CA PRO A 54 26.75 -12.28 -9.30
C PRO A 54 25.31 -12.34 -8.77
N LEU A 55 24.95 -11.37 -7.94
CA LEU A 55 23.63 -11.30 -7.34
C LEU A 55 22.65 -10.70 -8.34
N PRO A 56 21.62 -11.41 -8.80
CA PRO A 56 20.63 -10.85 -9.68
C PRO A 56 19.71 -9.89 -8.92
N VAL A 57 19.52 -8.67 -9.45
CA VAL A 57 18.69 -7.62 -8.85
C VAL A 57 17.86 -6.92 -9.92
N VAL A 58 16.55 -6.90 -9.77
CA VAL A 58 15.66 -6.07 -10.60
C VAL A 58 15.63 -4.66 -10.02
N VAL A 59 15.75 -3.64 -10.88
CA VAL A 59 15.64 -2.24 -10.50
C VAL A 59 14.60 -1.56 -11.38
N GLY A 60 13.64 -0.86 -10.75
CA GLY A 60 12.64 -0.06 -11.43
C GLY A 60 12.40 1.26 -10.69
N HIS A 61 11.68 2.18 -11.31
CA HIS A 61 11.36 3.46 -10.71
C HIS A 61 9.97 3.96 -11.10
N ASP A 62 9.37 4.81 -10.24
CA ASP A 62 8.15 5.54 -10.52
C ASP A 62 8.42 6.80 -11.38
N ASN A 63 7.34 7.58 -11.65
CA ASN A 63 7.40 8.76 -12.52
C ASN A 63 7.81 10.05 -11.81
N ARG A 64 8.22 10.04 -10.53
CA ARG A 64 8.64 11.26 -9.82
C ARG A 64 9.85 11.90 -10.47
N ALA A 65 9.93 13.23 -10.44
CA ALA A 65 11.01 13.99 -11.09
C ALA A 65 12.42 13.56 -10.65
N SER A 66 12.57 13.17 -9.38
CA SER A 66 13.85 12.70 -8.81
C SER A 66 14.14 11.22 -9.06
N SER A 67 13.16 10.44 -9.51
CA SER A 67 13.29 8.97 -9.55
C SER A 67 14.34 8.50 -10.57
N ALA A 68 14.40 9.11 -11.74
CA ALA A 68 15.38 8.72 -12.77
C ALA A 68 16.84 8.94 -12.33
N GLU A 69 17.11 10.00 -11.56
CA GLU A 69 18.45 10.29 -11.06
C GLU A 69 18.83 9.33 -9.92
N LEU A 70 17.94 9.11 -8.97
CA LEU A 70 18.16 8.16 -7.87
C LEU A 70 18.28 6.73 -8.39
N HIS A 71 17.46 6.35 -9.37
CA HIS A 71 17.53 5.06 -10.06
C HIS A 71 18.91 4.82 -10.68
N ARG A 72 19.46 5.79 -11.43
CA ARG A 72 20.79 5.70 -12.01
C ARG A 72 21.85 5.45 -10.94
N ALA A 73 21.83 6.22 -9.85
CA ALA A 73 22.77 6.06 -8.74
C ALA A 73 22.67 4.67 -8.08
N VAL A 74 21.45 4.13 -7.96
CA VAL A 74 21.22 2.77 -7.46
C VAL A 74 21.80 1.72 -8.40
N VAL A 75 21.52 1.81 -9.70
CA VAL A 75 22.03 0.86 -10.70
C VAL A 75 23.56 0.85 -10.73
N GLU A 76 24.19 2.03 -10.81
CA GLU A 76 25.66 2.17 -10.79
C GLU A 76 26.26 1.54 -9.53
N ALA A 77 25.71 1.83 -8.35
CA ALA A 77 26.21 1.30 -7.09
C ALA A 77 26.04 -0.23 -6.96
N LEU A 78 24.96 -0.80 -7.49
CA LEU A 78 24.74 -2.25 -7.51
C LEU A 78 25.71 -2.94 -8.47
N VAL A 79 25.95 -2.38 -9.66
CA VAL A 79 26.92 -2.91 -10.63
C VAL A 79 28.34 -2.89 -10.04
N ASP A 80 28.75 -1.78 -9.43
CA ASP A 80 30.05 -1.66 -8.73
C ASP A 80 30.20 -2.65 -7.57
N SER A 81 29.07 -3.12 -7.05
CA SER A 81 29.02 -4.13 -5.97
C SER A 81 28.94 -5.57 -6.48
N GLY A 82 29.10 -5.80 -7.79
CA GLY A 82 29.09 -7.14 -8.40
C GLY A 82 27.69 -7.73 -8.59
N CYS A 83 26.65 -6.90 -8.65
CA CYS A 83 25.30 -7.37 -8.95
C CYS A 83 25.04 -7.49 -10.46
N ALA A 84 24.27 -8.49 -10.85
CA ALA A 84 23.70 -8.61 -12.20
C ALA A 84 22.34 -7.89 -12.23
N VAL A 85 22.37 -6.61 -12.60
CA VAL A 85 21.18 -5.75 -12.59
C VAL A 85 20.33 -5.99 -13.83
N VAL A 86 19.02 -6.16 -13.61
CA VAL A 86 17.99 -6.11 -14.65
C VAL A 86 17.21 -4.82 -14.46
N ASP A 87 17.46 -3.85 -15.30
CA ASP A 87 16.80 -2.55 -15.29
C ASP A 87 15.48 -2.64 -16.07
N VAL A 88 14.37 -2.46 -15.36
CA VAL A 88 13.00 -2.47 -15.95
C VAL A 88 12.45 -1.07 -16.17
N GLY A 89 13.21 -0.03 -15.84
CA GLY A 89 12.89 1.37 -16.10
C GLY A 89 11.68 1.89 -15.36
N LEU A 90 10.90 2.72 -16.04
CA LEU A 90 9.67 3.32 -15.52
C LEU A 90 8.55 2.29 -15.47
N VAL A 91 8.20 1.85 -14.26
CA VAL A 91 7.16 0.84 -14.01
C VAL A 91 6.41 1.17 -12.72
N THR A 92 5.19 0.62 -12.58
CA THR A 92 4.50 0.62 -11.28
C THR A 92 5.16 -0.37 -10.31
N THR A 93 4.94 -0.17 -9.00
CA THR A 93 5.41 -1.12 -7.98
C THR A 93 4.90 -2.55 -8.22
N PRO A 94 3.63 -2.81 -8.58
CA PRO A 94 3.19 -4.15 -8.97
C PRO A 94 3.92 -4.75 -10.18
N VAL A 95 4.18 -3.94 -11.20
CA VAL A 95 4.95 -4.40 -12.38
C VAL A 95 6.39 -4.76 -11.99
N PHE A 96 7.01 -4.00 -11.08
CA PHE A 96 8.30 -4.36 -10.51
C PHE A 96 8.25 -5.69 -9.75
N TYR A 97 7.21 -5.95 -8.94
CA TYR A 97 7.04 -7.26 -8.27
C TYR A 97 6.84 -8.38 -9.29
N PHE A 98 6.00 -8.14 -10.31
CA PHE A 98 5.80 -9.07 -11.41
C PHE A 98 7.11 -9.38 -12.14
N ALA A 99 7.93 -8.37 -12.44
CA ALA A 99 9.22 -8.55 -13.10
C ALA A 99 10.14 -9.51 -12.33
N ARG A 100 10.20 -9.39 -11.02
CA ARG A 100 11.00 -10.28 -10.17
C ARG A 100 10.55 -11.73 -10.30
N VAL A 101 9.24 -11.98 -10.25
CA VAL A 101 8.67 -13.32 -10.41
C VAL A 101 8.88 -13.84 -11.84
N HIS A 102 8.58 -13.01 -12.84
CA HIS A 102 8.66 -13.38 -14.26
C HIS A 102 10.08 -13.71 -14.71
N LEU A 103 11.06 -12.98 -14.18
CA LEU A 103 12.48 -13.15 -14.51
C LEU A 103 13.20 -14.13 -13.57
N GLY A 104 12.53 -14.63 -12.52
CA GLY A 104 13.13 -15.52 -11.52
C GLY A 104 14.23 -14.85 -10.70
N VAL A 105 14.04 -13.58 -10.32
CA VAL A 105 15.03 -12.76 -9.61
C VAL A 105 14.53 -12.41 -8.20
N ASP A 106 15.27 -12.82 -7.18
CA ASP A 106 14.88 -12.60 -5.78
C ASP A 106 15.19 -11.19 -5.27
N GLY A 107 16.29 -10.59 -5.70
CA GLY A 107 16.69 -9.26 -5.28
C GLY A 107 15.95 -8.17 -6.06
N GLY A 108 15.64 -7.04 -5.41
CA GLY A 108 15.03 -5.93 -6.11
C GLY A 108 15.06 -4.60 -5.38
N VAL A 109 15.11 -3.51 -6.15
CA VAL A 109 14.99 -2.13 -5.67
C VAL A 109 13.95 -1.40 -6.52
N MET A 110 12.89 -0.92 -5.90
CA MET A 110 11.93 0.00 -6.51
C MET A 110 12.15 1.40 -5.95
N VAL A 111 12.47 2.35 -6.84
CA VAL A 111 12.62 3.77 -6.48
C VAL A 111 11.26 4.44 -6.55
N THR A 112 10.70 4.73 -5.39
CA THR A 112 9.35 5.31 -5.25
C THR A 112 9.11 5.87 -3.86
N ALA A 113 8.20 6.84 -3.76
CA ALA A 113 7.62 7.26 -2.49
C ALA A 113 6.09 7.07 -2.47
N SER A 114 5.54 6.20 -3.33
CA SER A 114 4.12 5.87 -3.41
C SER A 114 3.25 7.15 -3.50
N HIS A 115 2.39 7.38 -2.53
CA HIS A 115 1.48 8.52 -2.43
C HIS A 115 2.04 9.73 -1.65
N ASN A 116 3.32 9.76 -1.31
CA ASN A 116 3.90 10.93 -0.62
C ASN A 116 3.92 12.17 -1.55
N PRO A 117 4.00 13.41 -1.02
CA PRO A 117 4.16 14.63 -1.81
C PRO A 117 5.31 14.55 -2.83
N PRO A 118 5.27 15.37 -3.91
CA PRO A 118 6.22 15.26 -5.03
C PRO A 118 7.69 15.41 -4.64
N GLU A 119 7.99 16.17 -3.58
CA GLU A 119 9.35 16.38 -3.06
C GLU A 119 9.94 15.16 -2.33
N TYR A 120 9.13 14.15 -2.00
CA TYR A 120 9.59 12.90 -1.40
C TYR A 120 10.02 11.90 -2.46
N ASN A 121 10.98 11.04 -2.06
CA ASN A 121 11.30 9.80 -2.78
C ASN A 121 11.73 8.72 -1.79
N GLY A 122 12.06 7.54 -2.28
CA GLY A 122 12.43 6.43 -1.41
C GLY A 122 12.77 5.15 -2.15
N PHE A 123 12.91 4.08 -1.37
CA PHE A 123 13.23 2.75 -1.90
C PHE A 123 12.40 1.69 -1.20
N LYS A 124 11.74 0.84 -1.98
CA LYS A 124 11.23 -0.45 -1.53
C LYS A 124 12.31 -1.49 -1.88
N LEU A 125 12.93 -2.09 -0.88
CA LEU A 125 13.93 -3.14 -1.04
C LEU A 125 13.25 -4.50 -0.98
N ALA A 126 13.61 -5.40 -1.87
CA ALA A 126 12.97 -6.71 -1.97
C ALA A 126 13.99 -7.85 -2.01
N HIS A 127 13.69 -8.92 -1.27
CA HIS A 127 14.45 -10.17 -1.29
C HIS A 127 13.49 -11.36 -1.03
N GLY A 128 13.69 -12.45 -1.76
CA GLY A 128 12.79 -13.58 -1.72
C GLY A 128 11.38 -13.21 -2.20
N PHE A 129 10.35 -13.68 -1.51
CA PHE A 129 8.96 -13.44 -1.91
C PHE A 129 8.52 -11.97 -1.73
N GLY A 130 8.96 -11.31 -0.67
CA GLY A 130 8.41 -10.02 -0.24
C GLY A 130 9.35 -8.84 -0.40
N THR A 131 9.00 -7.77 0.32
CA THR A 131 9.84 -6.60 0.55
C THR A 131 10.41 -6.65 1.97
N LEU A 132 11.59 -6.05 2.17
CA LEU A 132 12.22 -5.96 3.49
C LEU A 132 11.37 -5.14 4.45
N TYR A 133 11.38 -5.51 5.73
CA TYR A 133 10.73 -4.77 6.81
C TYR A 133 11.44 -5.03 8.15
N GLY A 134 11.12 -4.22 9.16
CA GLY A 134 11.62 -4.41 10.51
C GLY A 134 13.14 -4.54 10.59
N GLU A 135 13.62 -5.62 11.17
CA GLU A 135 15.05 -5.85 11.40
C GLU A 135 15.89 -5.94 10.12
N ASP A 136 15.33 -6.44 9.01
CA ASP A 136 16.05 -6.48 7.72
C ASP A 136 16.32 -5.07 7.19
N ILE A 137 15.39 -4.13 7.32
CA ILE A 137 15.60 -2.70 6.99
C ILE A 137 16.66 -2.09 7.94
N GLN A 138 16.61 -2.42 9.23
CA GLN A 138 17.59 -1.93 10.19
C GLN A 138 18.99 -2.54 9.96
N GLU A 139 19.10 -3.77 9.46
CA GLU A 139 20.37 -4.35 9.02
C GLU A 139 20.95 -3.56 7.83
N VAL A 140 20.16 -3.25 6.82
CA VAL A 140 20.58 -2.40 5.69
C VAL A 140 21.01 -1.03 6.18
N ARG A 141 20.29 -0.43 7.13
CA ARG A 141 20.68 0.83 7.77
C ARG A 141 22.05 0.74 8.39
N ARG A 142 22.33 -0.23 9.27
CA ARG A 142 23.63 -0.42 9.93
C ARG A 142 24.77 -0.59 8.92
N LEU A 143 24.52 -1.30 7.82
CA LEU A 143 25.48 -1.47 6.73
C LEU A 143 25.76 -0.14 6.01
N ALA A 144 24.71 0.67 5.76
CA ALA A 144 24.85 1.99 5.15
C ALA A 144 25.59 2.99 6.05
N GLU A 145 25.31 3.00 7.36
CA GLU A 145 25.97 3.85 8.35
C GLU A 145 27.45 3.48 8.54
N THR A 146 27.77 2.21 8.58
CA THR A 146 29.16 1.72 8.74
C THR A 146 29.98 1.75 7.45
N GLY A 147 29.35 2.03 6.30
CA GLY A 147 30.03 2.10 5.01
C GLY A 147 30.56 0.76 4.51
N VAL A 148 29.97 -0.35 4.99
CA VAL A 148 30.33 -1.68 4.47
C VAL A 148 29.96 -1.77 2.98
N THR A 149 30.94 -2.14 2.16
CA THR A 149 30.76 -2.30 0.72
C THR A 149 31.27 -3.66 0.27
N VAL A 150 30.57 -4.25 -0.67
CA VAL A 150 31.08 -5.37 -1.48
C VAL A 150 31.57 -4.78 -2.79
N ARG A 151 32.68 -5.25 -3.29
CA ARG A 151 33.20 -4.89 -4.62
C ARG A 151 33.18 -6.11 -5.52
N GLY A 152 32.81 -5.90 -6.77
CA GLY A 152 32.80 -6.96 -7.77
C GLY A 152 32.51 -6.38 -9.16
N GLU A 153 32.75 -7.19 -10.18
CA GLU A 153 32.36 -6.86 -11.55
C GLU A 153 30.92 -7.30 -11.77
N GLY A 154 30.01 -6.33 -11.76
CA GLY A 154 28.60 -6.54 -12.07
C GLY A 154 28.30 -6.28 -13.54
N SER A 155 27.02 -6.39 -13.85
CA SER A 155 26.51 -6.09 -15.20
C SER A 155 25.14 -5.46 -15.12
N VAL A 156 24.74 -4.76 -16.18
CA VAL A 156 23.38 -4.25 -16.34
C VAL A 156 22.82 -4.65 -17.70
N ARG A 157 21.56 -5.07 -17.71
CA ARG A 157 20.76 -5.22 -18.93
C ARG A 157 19.39 -4.62 -18.71
N THR A 158 18.76 -4.14 -19.76
CA THR A 158 17.38 -3.66 -19.74
C THR A 158 16.40 -4.78 -20.06
N ALA A 159 15.20 -4.70 -19.53
CA ALA A 159 14.09 -5.60 -19.86
C ALA A 159 12.76 -4.86 -19.86
N ASP A 160 12.03 -4.89 -20.98
CA ASP A 160 10.66 -4.42 -21.05
C ASP A 160 9.72 -5.54 -20.59
N VAL A 161 9.14 -5.39 -19.41
CA VAL A 161 8.27 -6.39 -18.77
C VAL A 161 6.78 -6.05 -18.86
N ILE A 162 6.44 -4.83 -19.30
CA ILE A 162 5.03 -4.40 -19.39
C ILE A 162 4.22 -5.28 -20.35
N PRO A 163 4.70 -5.65 -21.55
CA PRO A 163 3.96 -6.55 -22.43
C PRO A 163 3.65 -7.90 -21.79
N ALA A 164 4.62 -8.49 -21.08
CA ALA A 164 4.42 -9.76 -20.38
C ALA A 164 3.41 -9.63 -19.22
N TYR A 165 3.47 -8.54 -18.46
CA TYR A 165 2.49 -8.23 -17.40
C TYR A 165 1.06 -8.12 -17.96
N ARG A 166 0.86 -7.37 -19.06
CA ARG A 166 -0.45 -7.23 -19.73
C ARG A 166 -1.01 -8.58 -20.15
N VAL A 167 -0.18 -9.43 -20.76
CA VAL A 167 -0.56 -10.80 -21.13
C VAL A 167 -0.93 -11.61 -19.90
N ALA A 168 -0.14 -11.54 -18.82
CA ALA A 168 -0.39 -12.27 -17.60
C ALA A 168 -1.74 -11.90 -16.95
N LEU A 169 -2.13 -10.62 -16.95
CA LEU A 169 -3.43 -10.20 -16.44
C LEU A 169 -4.59 -10.63 -17.34
N ARG A 170 -4.47 -10.41 -18.64
CA ARG A 170 -5.49 -10.82 -19.63
C ARG A 170 -5.75 -12.33 -19.59
N ASP A 171 -4.72 -13.13 -19.38
CA ASP A 171 -4.86 -14.59 -19.38
C ASP A 171 -5.51 -15.10 -18.09
N ARG A 172 -5.28 -14.44 -16.96
CA ARG A 172 -5.85 -14.80 -15.64
C ARG A 172 -7.26 -14.27 -15.44
N VAL A 173 -7.56 -13.08 -15.92
CA VAL A 173 -8.86 -12.44 -15.68
C VAL A 173 -9.72 -12.53 -16.94
N LYS A 174 -10.81 -13.30 -16.85
CA LYS A 174 -11.80 -13.42 -17.95
C LYS A 174 -13.07 -12.70 -17.52
N LEU A 175 -13.43 -11.68 -18.28
CA LEU A 175 -14.66 -10.94 -18.06
C LEU A 175 -15.89 -11.72 -18.53
N GLY A 176 -17.03 -11.43 -17.92
CA GLY A 176 -18.34 -11.93 -18.32
C GLY A 176 -18.90 -11.17 -19.53
N PRO A 177 -20.17 -11.47 -19.90
CA PRO A 177 -20.79 -10.93 -21.12
C PRO A 177 -21.17 -9.45 -21.05
N ARG A 178 -21.33 -8.88 -19.84
CA ARG A 178 -21.71 -7.47 -19.67
C ARG A 178 -20.55 -6.57 -20.07
N ARG A 179 -20.80 -5.66 -20.99
CA ARG A 179 -19.87 -4.59 -21.34
C ARG A 179 -19.87 -3.53 -20.27
N LEU A 180 -18.67 -3.14 -19.81
CA LEU A 180 -18.49 -2.17 -18.76
C LEU A 180 -17.86 -0.90 -19.31
N ARG A 181 -18.36 0.26 -18.83
CA ARG A 181 -17.76 1.58 -19.02
C ARG A 181 -17.11 2.02 -17.71
N VAL A 182 -15.83 2.32 -17.76
CA VAL A 182 -14.99 2.53 -16.58
C VAL A 182 -14.25 3.86 -16.69
N VAL A 183 -14.34 4.71 -15.68
CA VAL A 183 -13.46 5.87 -15.55
C VAL A 183 -12.20 5.46 -14.83
N VAL A 184 -11.05 5.76 -15.41
CA VAL A 184 -9.72 5.44 -14.86
C VAL A 184 -9.00 6.74 -14.53
N ASP A 185 -8.76 6.97 -13.26
CA ASP A 185 -8.03 8.13 -12.74
C ASP A 185 -6.65 7.69 -12.26
N CYS A 186 -5.62 8.08 -12.99
CA CYS A 186 -4.23 7.80 -12.63
C CYS A 186 -3.58 8.92 -11.81
N GLY A 187 -4.26 10.05 -11.58
CA GLY A 187 -3.71 11.22 -10.87
C GLY A 187 -2.37 11.69 -11.43
N ASN A 188 -2.13 11.52 -12.74
CA ASN A 188 -0.85 11.73 -13.42
C ASN A 188 0.32 10.86 -12.88
N GLY A 189 0.01 9.84 -12.06
CA GLY A 189 0.98 8.93 -11.47
C GLY A 189 1.47 7.84 -12.43
N THR A 190 2.27 6.93 -11.91
CA THR A 190 2.91 5.85 -12.69
C THR A 190 1.91 4.83 -13.25
N ALA A 191 0.73 4.68 -12.63
CA ALA A 191 -0.32 3.80 -13.16
C ALA A 191 -0.74 4.15 -14.60
N SER A 192 -0.56 5.42 -15.03
CA SER A 192 -0.85 5.90 -16.39
C SER A 192 -0.12 5.12 -17.49
N VAL A 193 1.06 4.58 -17.20
CA VAL A 193 1.84 3.83 -18.23
C VAL A 193 1.34 2.41 -18.44
N VAL A 194 0.41 1.92 -17.63
CA VAL A 194 -0.03 0.51 -17.71
C VAL A 194 -1.53 0.31 -17.54
N ALA A 195 -2.18 0.97 -16.58
CA ALA A 195 -3.56 0.69 -16.19
C ALA A 195 -4.58 0.89 -17.31
N PRO A 196 -4.63 2.01 -18.08
CA PRO A 196 -5.60 2.20 -19.13
C PRO A 196 -5.52 1.11 -20.21
N GLN A 197 -4.31 0.73 -20.60
CA GLN A 197 -4.12 -0.24 -21.64
C GLN A 197 -4.46 -1.68 -21.18
N VAL A 198 -4.09 -2.05 -19.95
CA VAL A 198 -4.50 -3.35 -19.37
C VAL A 198 -6.01 -3.50 -19.38
N LEU A 199 -6.74 -2.46 -18.95
CA LEU A 199 -8.20 -2.51 -18.90
C LEU A 199 -8.82 -2.59 -20.28
N ARG A 200 -8.28 -1.88 -21.29
CA ARG A 200 -8.70 -2.05 -22.70
C ARG A 200 -8.43 -3.45 -23.23
N ASP A 201 -7.30 -4.05 -22.88
CA ASP A 201 -6.97 -5.43 -23.29
C ASP A 201 -7.95 -6.46 -22.72
N LEU A 202 -8.60 -6.14 -21.59
CA LEU A 202 -9.69 -6.95 -21.02
C LEU A 202 -11.04 -6.73 -21.72
N GLY A 203 -11.16 -5.73 -22.61
CA GLY A 203 -12.38 -5.45 -23.37
C GLY A 203 -13.33 -4.45 -22.72
N VAL A 204 -12.86 -3.64 -21.75
CA VAL A 204 -13.66 -2.56 -21.13
C VAL A 204 -13.57 -1.27 -21.95
N GLU A 205 -14.65 -0.49 -21.94
CA GLU A 205 -14.64 0.88 -22.43
C GLU A 205 -14.01 1.79 -21.35
N VAL A 206 -12.83 2.33 -21.65
CA VAL A 206 -12.05 3.16 -20.71
C VAL A 206 -12.24 4.63 -21.03
N VAL A 207 -12.71 5.40 -20.04
CA VAL A 207 -12.68 6.87 -20.00
C VAL A 207 -11.50 7.27 -19.17
N GLU A 208 -10.51 7.90 -19.79
CA GLU A 208 -9.28 8.32 -19.10
C GLU A 208 -9.47 9.65 -18.36
N LEU A 209 -9.00 9.71 -17.12
CA LEU A 209 -8.92 10.89 -16.31
C LEU A 209 -7.48 10.98 -15.76
N TYR A 210 -6.76 12.06 -16.12
CA TYR A 210 -5.38 12.31 -15.67
C TYR A 210 -4.42 11.12 -15.89
N CYS A 211 -4.54 10.47 -17.07
CA CYS A 211 -3.72 9.32 -17.44
C CYS A 211 -2.46 9.67 -18.25
N ASP A 212 -2.13 10.95 -18.39
CA ASP A 212 -0.83 11.39 -18.87
C ASP A 212 0.15 11.43 -17.68
N SER A 213 1.28 10.74 -17.78
CA SER A 213 2.28 10.70 -16.72
C SER A 213 2.96 12.05 -16.56
N ASP A 214 2.77 12.70 -15.40
CA ASP A 214 3.37 13.99 -15.07
C ASP A 214 3.88 14.00 -13.62
N PRO A 215 5.21 14.14 -13.40
CA PRO A 215 5.80 14.08 -12.07
C PRO A 215 5.41 15.23 -11.14
N THR A 216 4.73 16.27 -11.66
CA THR A 216 4.27 17.42 -10.87
C THR A 216 2.89 17.20 -10.26
N PHE A 217 2.16 16.15 -10.69
CA PHE A 217 0.78 15.84 -10.24
C PHE A 217 -0.15 17.05 -10.29
N PRO A 218 -0.36 17.68 -11.46
CA PRO A 218 -0.93 19.03 -11.57
C PRO A 218 -2.42 19.11 -11.24
N HIS A 219 -3.16 18.02 -11.22
CA HIS A 219 -4.61 18.02 -11.04
C HIS A 219 -5.01 17.73 -9.60
N HIS A 220 -4.51 16.66 -9.03
CA HIS A 220 -4.66 16.30 -7.63
C HIS A 220 -3.52 15.38 -7.20
N HIS A 221 -3.33 15.27 -5.89
CA HIS A 221 -2.37 14.33 -5.33
C HIS A 221 -2.84 12.88 -5.58
N PRO A 222 -1.99 11.97 -6.11
CA PRO A 222 -2.38 10.60 -6.41
C PRO A 222 -2.43 9.75 -5.13
N ASP A 223 -3.42 10.03 -4.28
CA ASP A 223 -3.74 9.28 -3.06
C ASP A 223 -5.25 9.02 -3.02
N PRO A 224 -5.71 7.81 -3.38
CA PRO A 224 -7.13 7.47 -3.47
C PRO A 224 -7.81 7.24 -2.13
N VAL A 225 -7.12 7.37 -1.00
CA VAL A 225 -7.73 7.30 0.33
C VAL A 225 -8.18 8.65 0.86
N ASP A 226 -7.76 9.75 0.23
CA ASP A 226 -8.27 11.09 0.55
C ASP A 226 -9.47 11.42 -0.36
N PRO A 227 -10.68 11.58 0.20
CA PRO A 227 -11.87 11.91 -0.59
C PRO A 227 -11.74 13.17 -1.46
N LYS A 228 -10.86 14.09 -1.08
CA LYS A 228 -10.61 15.31 -1.88
C LYS A 228 -10.02 14.99 -3.24
N ASN A 229 -9.17 13.98 -3.32
CA ASN A 229 -8.52 13.55 -4.55
C ASN A 229 -9.46 12.76 -5.48
N LEU A 230 -10.61 12.32 -4.98
CA LEU A 230 -11.58 11.53 -5.76
C LEU A 230 -12.74 12.38 -6.32
N GLN A 231 -12.77 13.69 -6.09
CA GLN A 231 -13.91 14.54 -6.48
C GLN A 231 -14.11 14.58 -8.01
N ASP A 232 -13.03 14.64 -8.77
CA ASP A 232 -13.10 14.64 -10.24
C ASP A 232 -13.51 13.27 -10.76
N LEU A 233 -13.02 12.20 -10.17
CA LEU A 233 -13.44 10.84 -10.47
C LEU A 233 -14.95 10.66 -10.23
N ILE A 234 -15.46 11.08 -9.06
CA ILE A 234 -16.89 11.04 -8.71
C ILE A 234 -17.73 11.79 -9.73
N ARG A 235 -17.31 13.02 -10.10
CA ARG A 235 -18.00 13.82 -11.09
C ARG A 235 -18.00 13.16 -12.45
N THR A 236 -16.88 12.63 -12.90
CA THR A 236 -16.71 12.01 -14.20
C THR A 236 -17.54 10.72 -14.30
N VAL A 237 -17.56 9.87 -13.26
CA VAL A 237 -18.41 8.67 -13.21
C VAL A 237 -19.87 9.02 -13.45
N ARG A 238 -20.39 10.07 -12.81
CA ARG A 238 -21.79 10.51 -12.96
C ARG A 238 -22.06 11.09 -14.34
N VAL A 239 -21.17 11.93 -14.87
CA VAL A 239 -21.31 12.56 -16.18
C VAL A 239 -21.29 11.54 -17.30
N GLU A 240 -20.34 10.61 -17.23
CA GLU A 240 -20.13 9.56 -18.21
C GLU A 240 -21.09 8.37 -18.02
N ARG A 241 -21.87 8.36 -16.93
CA ARG A 241 -22.73 7.23 -16.54
C ARG A 241 -21.95 5.92 -16.54
N ALA A 242 -20.74 5.96 -15.99
CA ALA A 242 -19.87 4.81 -15.93
C ALA A 242 -20.35 3.80 -14.89
N ASP A 243 -20.05 2.53 -15.11
CA ASP A 243 -20.36 1.45 -14.17
C ASP A 243 -19.52 1.54 -12.89
N VAL A 244 -18.32 2.09 -12.99
CA VAL A 244 -17.38 2.24 -11.89
C VAL A 244 -16.29 3.26 -12.22
N GLY A 245 -15.79 3.95 -11.20
CA GLY A 245 -14.56 4.74 -11.23
C GLY A 245 -13.45 4.06 -10.46
N LEU A 246 -12.24 4.06 -11.02
CA LEU A 246 -11.04 3.47 -10.48
C LEU A 246 -9.96 4.53 -10.34
N GLY A 247 -9.53 4.82 -9.11
CA GLY A 247 -8.42 5.71 -8.81
C GLY A 247 -7.19 4.91 -8.38
N PHE A 248 -6.01 5.34 -8.83
CA PHE A 248 -4.73 4.70 -8.50
C PHE A 248 -3.83 5.66 -7.73
N ASP A 249 -3.00 5.13 -6.83
CA ASP A 249 -1.98 5.95 -6.18
C ASP A 249 -0.71 6.13 -7.06
N GLY A 250 0.23 6.90 -6.55
CA GLY A 250 1.37 7.37 -7.33
C GLY A 250 2.23 6.28 -7.97
N ASP A 251 2.38 5.12 -7.34
CA ASP A 251 3.14 3.98 -7.86
C ASP A 251 2.26 2.76 -8.20
N GLY A 252 0.93 2.91 -8.12
CA GLY A 252 -0.04 1.95 -8.66
C GLY A 252 -0.23 0.68 -7.84
N ASP A 253 0.09 0.70 -6.55
CA ASP A 253 -0.11 -0.43 -5.65
C ASP A 253 -1.37 -0.31 -4.77
N ARG A 254 -2.08 0.86 -4.82
CA ARG A 254 -3.36 1.10 -4.14
C ARG A 254 -4.46 1.47 -5.11
N ILE A 255 -5.66 0.95 -4.84
CA ILE A 255 -6.88 1.24 -5.59
C ILE A 255 -7.89 1.99 -4.73
N GLY A 256 -8.48 3.06 -5.28
CA GLY A 256 -9.72 3.66 -4.83
C GLY A 256 -10.84 3.34 -5.79
N VAL A 257 -12.04 3.14 -5.29
CA VAL A 257 -13.20 2.76 -6.10
C VAL A 257 -14.37 3.71 -5.84
N VAL A 258 -15.03 4.13 -6.91
CA VAL A 258 -16.25 4.93 -6.89
C VAL A 258 -17.34 4.14 -7.61
N ASP A 259 -18.50 3.95 -6.99
CA ASP A 259 -19.61 3.22 -7.58
C ASP A 259 -20.37 4.05 -8.63
N ASP A 260 -21.31 3.42 -9.30
CA ASP A 260 -22.19 4.03 -10.34
C ASP A 260 -23.01 5.22 -9.86
N GLN A 261 -23.21 5.39 -8.55
CA GLN A 261 -23.88 6.52 -7.91
C GLN A 261 -22.93 7.64 -7.53
N GLY A 262 -21.61 7.43 -7.64
CA GLY A 262 -20.57 8.33 -7.20
C GLY A 262 -20.29 8.27 -5.70
N ARG A 263 -20.60 7.15 -5.04
CA ARG A 263 -20.19 6.85 -3.68
C ARG A 263 -18.81 6.21 -3.67
N ILE A 264 -17.96 6.59 -2.74
CA ILE A 264 -16.67 5.94 -2.52
C ILE A 264 -16.92 4.56 -1.90
N VAL A 265 -16.37 3.53 -2.51
CA VAL A 265 -16.32 2.16 -1.96
C VAL A 265 -14.96 1.97 -1.32
N TRP A 266 -14.93 1.94 0.00
CA TRP A 266 -13.68 1.85 0.75
C TRP A 266 -13.04 0.46 0.64
N GLY A 267 -11.74 0.37 0.98
CA GLY A 267 -10.98 -0.87 0.85
C GLY A 267 -11.60 -2.07 1.58
N ASP A 268 -12.15 -1.85 2.78
CA ASP A 268 -12.83 -2.89 3.56
C ASP A 268 -14.17 -3.34 2.92
N GLU A 269 -14.94 -2.42 2.31
CA GLU A 269 -16.14 -2.76 1.53
C GLU A 269 -15.77 -3.50 0.23
N LEU A 270 -14.70 -3.05 -0.43
CA LEU A 270 -14.19 -3.71 -1.64
C LEU A 270 -13.73 -5.15 -1.35
N MET A 271 -13.07 -5.37 -0.22
CA MET A 271 -12.70 -6.72 0.23
C MET A 271 -13.91 -7.63 0.44
N ILE A 272 -15.07 -7.11 0.85
CA ILE A 272 -16.30 -7.90 0.97
C ILE A 272 -16.67 -8.51 -0.38
N LEU A 273 -16.61 -7.75 -1.46
CA LEU A 273 -16.92 -8.24 -2.80
C LEU A 273 -15.94 -9.35 -3.23
N PHE A 274 -14.66 -9.17 -2.96
CA PHE A 274 -13.65 -10.18 -3.28
C PHE A 274 -13.83 -11.45 -2.44
N TRP A 275 -14.12 -11.33 -1.13
CA TRP A 275 -14.40 -12.49 -0.31
C TRP A 275 -15.66 -13.26 -0.72
N ARG A 276 -16.69 -12.57 -1.23
CA ARG A 276 -17.88 -13.20 -1.82
C ARG A 276 -17.55 -14.04 -3.06
N GLU A 277 -16.56 -13.64 -3.84
CA GLU A 277 -16.08 -14.41 -5.00
C GLU A 277 -15.16 -15.57 -4.58
N ILE A 278 -14.30 -15.36 -3.57
CA ILE A 278 -13.21 -16.27 -3.22
C ILE A 278 -13.65 -17.37 -2.25
N LEU A 279 -14.37 -17.05 -1.18
CA LEU A 279 -14.72 -18.01 -0.12
C LEU A 279 -15.51 -19.24 -0.60
N PRO A 280 -16.41 -19.13 -1.59
CA PRO A 280 -17.05 -20.32 -2.15
C PRO A 280 -16.07 -21.37 -2.76
N LYS A 281 -14.91 -20.90 -3.22
CA LYS A 281 -13.85 -21.75 -3.79
C LYS A 281 -12.89 -22.25 -2.71
N TYR A 282 -12.78 -21.54 -1.58
CA TYR A 282 -11.86 -21.80 -0.48
C TYR A 282 -12.60 -21.83 0.87
N PRO A 283 -13.54 -22.78 1.10
CA PRO A 283 -14.34 -22.83 2.32
C PRO A 283 -13.45 -22.99 3.55
N GLY A 284 -13.73 -22.18 4.59
CA GLY A 284 -12.96 -22.19 5.84
C GLY A 284 -11.59 -21.50 5.74
N ALA A 285 -11.30 -20.76 4.66
CA ALA A 285 -10.03 -20.04 4.53
C ALA A 285 -9.79 -19.07 5.68
N GLN A 286 -8.53 -18.96 6.11
CA GLN A 286 -8.10 -17.93 7.04
C GLN A 286 -8.10 -16.57 6.32
N ALA A 287 -8.75 -15.59 6.93
CA ALA A 287 -8.85 -14.24 6.39
C ALA A 287 -8.15 -13.24 7.32
N ILE A 288 -7.05 -12.70 6.85
CA ILE A 288 -6.37 -11.59 7.52
C ILE A 288 -7.27 -10.37 7.39
N VAL A 289 -7.54 -9.69 8.49
CA VAL A 289 -8.27 -8.41 8.53
C VAL A 289 -7.36 -7.37 9.14
N GLU A 290 -7.02 -6.37 8.39
CA GLU A 290 -6.20 -5.26 8.87
C GLU A 290 -6.97 -4.51 9.98
N VAL A 291 -6.26 -4.15 11.05
CA VAL A 291 -6.86 -3.69 12.32
C VAL A 291 -7.78 -2.46 12.20
N LYS A 292 -7.66 -1.68 11.13
CA LYS A 292 -8.52 -0.50 10.85
C LYS A 292 -9.83 -0.83 10.15
N CYS A 293 -9.98 -2.04 9.60
CA CYS A 293 -11.14 -2.43 8.82
C CYS A 293 -12.42 -2.47 9.64
N SER A 294 -13.54 -2.23 8.96
CA SER A 294 -14.89 -2.29 9.53
C SER A 294 -15.24 -3.67 10.07
N GLN A 295 -16.07 -3.70 11.09
CA GLN A 295 -16.68 -4.94 11.60
C GLN A 295 -17.52 -5.63 10.53
N ALA A 296 -18.11 -4.88 9.59
CA ALA A 296 -18.89 -5.43 8.48
C ALA A 296 -18.10 -6.45 7.65
N LEU A 297 -16.80 -6.21 7.42
CA LEU A 297 -15.93 -7.16 6.73
C LEU A 297 -15.76 -8.47 7.53
N VAL A 298 -15.54 -8.37 8.83
CA VAL A 298 -15.41 -9.53 9.73
C VAL A 298 -16.69 -10.37 9.73
N ASP A 299 -17.83 -9.71 9.85
CA ASP A 299 -19.14 -10.36 9.91
C ASP A 299 -19.46 -11.06 8.58
N GLU A 300 -19.16 -10.42 7.46
CA GLU A 300 -19.39 -11.00 6.14
C GLU A 300 -18.49 -12.21 5.87
N ILE A 301 -17.20 -12.14 6.23
CA ILE A 301 -16.29 -13.28 6.12
C ILE A 301 -16.81 -14.46 6.95
N ARG A 302 -17.27 -14.23 8.20
CA ARG A 302 -17.87 -15.26 9.07
C ARG A 302 -19.14 -15.84 8.46
N ARG A 303 -20.03 -14.97 7.95
CA ARG A 303 -21.27 -15.39 7.28
C ARG A 303 -21.01 -16.31 6.08
N LEU A 304 -19.92 -16.07 5.34
CA LEU A 304 -19.48 -16.89 4.21
C LEU A 304 -18.68 -18.15 4.62
N GLY A 305 -18.51 -18.39 5.94
CA GLY A 305 -17.80 -19.55 6.44
C GLY A 305 -16.27 -19.43 6.49
N GLY A 306 -15.73 -18.23 6.30
CA GLY A 306 -14.31 -17.93 6.48
C GLY A 306 -13.93 -17.75 7.96
N ARG A 307 -12.64 -17.70 8.24
CA ARG A 307 -12.07 -17.54 9.59
C ARG A 307 -11.27 -16.23 9.68
N PRO A 308 -11.93 -15.09 9.97
CA PRO A 308 -11.25 -13.81 10.08
C PRO A 308 -10.47 -13.69 11.39
N PHE A 309 -9.31 -13.03 11.31
CA PHE A 309 -8.53 -12.58 12.48
C PHE A 309 -7.84 -11.26 12.18
N PHE A 310 -7.69 -10.40 13.19
CA PHE A 310 -7.05 -9.10 13.04
C PHE A 310 -5.53 -9.22 12.96
N TYR A 311 -4.94 -8.37 12.12
CA TYR A 311 -3.51 -8.29 11.93
C TYR A 311 -3.02 -6.85 11.75
N LYS A 312 -1.71 -6.68 11.81
CA LYS A 312 -1.04 -5.37 11.70
C LYS A 312 -1.25 -4.70 10.35
N THR A 313 -1.27 -3.36 10.36
CA THR A 313 -1.17 -2.53 9.15
C THR A 313 0.25 -2.60 8.57
N GLY A 314 0.36 -2.73 7.26
CA GLY A 314 1.62 -2.64 6.52
C GLY A 314 1.76 -3.73 5.47
N HIS A 315 1.84 -3.30 4.21
CA HIS A 315 1.85 -4.19 3.05
C HIS A 315 2.93 -5.30 3.12
N SER A 316 4.13 -5.00 3.63
CA SER A 316 5.22 -5.98 3.75
C SER A 316 4.92 -7.03 4.84
N LEU A 317 4.38 -6.60 5.98
CA LEU A 317 3.99 -7.48 7.09
C LEU A 317 2.85 -8.42 6.65
N ILE A 318 1.88 -7.88 5.93
CA ILE A 318 0.73 -8.63 5.41
C ILE A 318 1.18 -9.68 4.39
N LYS A 319 2.04 -9.32 3.42
CA LYS A 319 2.61 -10.28 2.45
C LYS A 319 3.34 -11.44 3.15
N ALA A 320 4.15 -11.12 4.16
CA ALA A 320 4.85 -12.13 4.95
C ALA A 320 3.88 -13.06 5.69
N LYS A 321 2.84 -12.49 6.32
CA LYS A 321 1.81 -13.26 7.03
C LYS A 321 0.97 -14.13 6.10
N MET A 322 0.58 -13.61 4.94
CA MET A 322 -0.13 -14.40 3.92
C MET A 322 0.65 -15.65 3.53
N LYS A 323 1.95 -15.48 3.26
CA LYS A 323 2.83 -16.60 2.91
C LYS A 323 2.95 -17.62 4.06
N GLU A 324 3.12 -17.12 5.29
CA GLU A 324 3.25 -17.96 6.51
C GLU A 324 2.06 -18.89 6.69
N ILE A 325 0.85 -18.37 6.51
CA ILE A 325 -0.39 -19.13 6.78
C ILE A 325 -1.08 -19.67 5.53
N GLY A 326 -0.53 -19.43 4.34
CA GLY A 326 -1.16 -19.83 3.08
C GLY A 326 -2.49 -19.12 2.80
N ALA A 327 -2.62 -17.85 3.23
CA ALA A 327 -3.84 -17.09 2.97
C ALA A 327 -3.99 -16.79 1.48
N VAL A 328 -5.21 -16.96 0.95
CA VAL A 328 -5.53 -16.84 -0.48
C VAL A 328 -5.83 -15.41 -0.91
N PHE A 329 -6.27 -14.56 0.02
CA PHE A 329 -6.59 -13.16 -0.23
C PHE A 329 -6.57 -12.35 1.07
N THR A 330 -6.19 -11.10 0.95
CA THR A 330 -6.45 -10.05 1.95
C THR A 330 -6.31 -8.66 1.31
N GLY A 331 -6.49 -7.63 2.11
CA GLY A 331 -6.25 -6.25 1.72
C GLY A 331 -6.14 -5.34 2.93
N GLU A 332 -5.90 -4.08 2.66
CA GLU A 332 -5.89 -3.01 3.64
C GLU A 332 -6.97 -1.97 3.32
N MET A 333 -7.45 -1.29 4.32
CA MET A 333 -8.40 -0.17 4.15
C MET A 333 -7.83 0.91 3.22
N SER A 334 -6.51 1.03 3.14
CA SER A 334 -5.80 1.96 2.26
C SER A 334 -5.84 1.62 0.76
N GLY A 335 -6.44 0.48 0.40
CA GLY A 335 -6.57 0.07 -1.01
C GLY A 335 -5.50 -0.90 -1.51
N HIS A 336 -4.52 -1.32 -0.71
CA HIS A 336 -3.68 -2.46 -1.06
C HIS A 336 -4.51 -3.74 -1.08
N MET A 337 -4.47 -4.50 -2.16
CA MET A 337 -5.18 -5.76 -2.34
C MET A 337 -4.22 -6.85 -2.78
N PHE A 338 -4.22 -7.98 -2.06
CA PHE A 338 -3.27 -9.06 -2.21
C PHE A 338 -4.00 -10.36 -2.57
N PHE A 339 -3.84 -10.81 -3.80
CA PHE A 339 -4.47 -12.04 -4.29
C PHE A 339 -3.44 -13.14 -4.45
N ALA A 340 -3.64 -14.27 -3.78
CA ALA A 340 -2.84 -15.48 -3.91
C ALA A 340 -3.67 -16.70 -4.35
N ASP A 341 -4.98 -16.51 -4.60
CA ASP A 341 -5.87 -17.54 -5.14
C ASP A 341 -5.58 -17.84 -6.62
N GLU A 342 -5.47 -16.79 -7.43
CA GLU A 342 -5.24 -16.86 -8.88
C GLU A 342 -4.09 -15.95 -9.33
N TYR A 343 -3.33 -15.37 -8.38
CA TYR A 343 -2.23 -14.44 -8.62
C TYR A 343 -1.05 -14.72 -7.68
N TYR A 344 -0.08 -13.84 -7.63
CA TYR A 344 1.22 -14.07 -6.97
C TYR A 344 1.27 -13.69 -5.49
N GLY A 345 0.22 -13.05 -4.93
CA GLY A 345 0.13 -12.68 -3.51
C GLY A 345 0.81 -11.37 -3.14
N PHE A 346 1.23 -10.56 -4.09
CA PHE A 346 1.64 -9.18 -3.82
C PHE A 346 0.50 -8.18 -4.10
N ASP A 347 0.64 -6.97 -3.58
CA ASP A 347 -0.29 -5.86 -3.78
C ASP A 347 -0.23 -5.36 -5.23
N ASP A 348 -1.40 -5.36 -5.90
CA ASP A 348 -1.53 -4.94 -7.29
C ASP A 348 -2.89 -4.31 -7.54
N ALA A 349 -2.89 -2.98 -7.67
CA ALA A 349 -4.12 -2.22 -7.84
C ALA A 349 -4.76 -2.44 -9.21
N VAL A 350 -3.97 -2.67 -10.25
CA VAL A 350 -4.47 -2.93 -11.61
C VAL A 350 -5.08 -4.33 -11.69
N TYR A 351 -4.47 -5.32 -11.04
CA TYR A 351 -5.05 -6.65 -10.91
C TYR A 351 -6.34 -6.63 -10.07
N ALA A 352 -6.36 -5.88 -8.96
CA ALA A 352 -7.57 -5.70 -8.15
C ALA A 352 -8.70 -5.05 -8.94
N ALA A 353 -8.39 -4.03 -9.76
CA ALA A 353 -9.34 -3.45 -10.70
C ALA A 353 -9.90 -4.50 -11.67
N ALA A 354 -9.05 -5.31 -12.29
CA ALA A 354 -9.45 -6.38 -13.18
C ALA A 354 -10.37 -7.40 -12.50
N ARG A 355 -10.06 -7.78 -11.24
CA ARG A 355 -10.91 -8.69 -10.43
C ARG A 355 -12.27 -8.08 -10.11
N LEU A 356 -12.35 -6.79 -9.77
CA LEU A 356 -13.62 -6.09 -9.58
C LEU A 356 -14.45 -6.07 -10.88
N LEU A 357 -13.81 -5.76 -12.01
CA LEU A 357 -14.48 -5.76 -13.31
C LEU A 357 -14.96 -7.16 -13.71
N ARG A 358 -14.25 -8.21 -13.34
CA ARG A 358 -14.72 -9.59 -13.50
C ARG A 358 -16.03 -9.80 -12.74
N ILE A 359 -16.11 -9.40 -11.48
CA ILE A 359 -17.34 -9.50 -10.68
C ILE A 359 -18.49 -8.75 -11.36
N LEU A 360 -18.26 -7.48 -11.73
CA LEU A 360 -19.28 -6.63 -12.35
C LEU A 360 -19.76 -7.15 -13.70
N SER A 361 -18.88 -7.73 -14.50
CA SER A 361 -19.20 -8.23 -15.84
C SER A 361 -20.02 -9.53 -15.84
N HIS A 362 -20.10 -10.24 -14.72
CA HIS A 362 -20.89 -11.46 -14.55
C HIS A 362 -22.26 -11.22 -13.90
N THR A 363 -22.66 -9.99 -13.68
CA THR A 363 -23.96 -9.61 -13.11
C THR A 363 -24.55 -8.39 -13.79
N ASP A 364 -25.88 -8.32 -13.89
CA ASP A 364 -26.58 -7.11 -14.38
C ASP A 364 -26.78 -6.07 -13.27
N ARG A 365 -26.43 -6.41 -12.00
CA ARG A 365 -26.55 -5.49 -10.87
C ARG A 365 -25.43 -4.44 -10.92
N PRO A 366 -25.73 -3.15 -10.67
CA PRO A 366 -24.70 -2.13 -10.51
C PRO A 366 -23.90 -2.33 -9.22
N LEU A 367 -22.71 -1.74 -9.15
CA LEU A 367 -21.83 -1.86 -7.98
C LEU A 367 -22.50 -1.40 -6.69
N SER A 368 -23.24 -0.29 -6.73
CA SER A 368 -24.00 0.23 -5.59
C SER A 368 -25.00 -0.78 -5.01
N ALA A 369 -25.58 -1.64 -5.86
CA ALA A 369 -26.53 -2.66 -5.43
C ALA A 369 -25.85 -3.92 -4.87
N LEU A 370 -24.60 -4.19 -5.22
CA LEU A 370 -23.87 -5.38 -4.73
C LEU A 370 -23.51 -5.30 -3.25
N LEU A 371 -23.44 -4.09 -2.69
CA LEU A 371 -23.14 -3.83 -1.28
C LEU A 371 -24.37 -3.41 -0.45
N ALA A 372 -25.56 -3.35 -1.05
CA ALA A 372 -26.77 -2.85 -0.40
C ALA A 372 -27.25 -3.72 0.78
N ASP A 373 -26.87 -4.98 0.80
CA ASP A 373 -27.20 -5.96 1.86
C ASP A 373 -26.14 -6.06 2.97
N VAL A 374 -25.02 -5.33 2.84
CA VAL A 374 -23.99 -5.28 3.88
C VAL A 374 -24.49 -4.45 5.07
N PRO A 375 -24.37 -4.94 6.32
CA PRO A 375 -24.72 -4.17 7.49
C PRO A 375 -24.02 -2.82 7.52
N ARG A 376 -24.77 -1.75 7.74
CA ARG A 376 -24.22 -0.40 7.82
C ARG A 376 -23.79 -0.08 9.23
N TYR A 377 -22.54 0.32 9.38
CA TYR A 377 -22.00 0.87 10.61
C TYR A 377 -21.72 2.36 10.43
N TYR A 378 -21.87 3.14 11.52
CA TYR A 378 -21.49 4.54 11.56
C TYR A 378 -20.02 4.62 11.92
N ALA A 379 -19.19 5.21 11.07
CA ALA A 379 -17.75 5.23 11.25
C ALA A 379 -17.16 6.63 11.07
N THR A 380 -16.07 6.91 11.79
CA THR A 380 -15.23 8.07 11.51
C THR A 380 -14.32 7.80 10.30
N PRO A 381 -13.81 8.85 9.66
CA PRO A 381 -12.61 8.70 8.84
C PRO A 381 -11.42 8.24 9.69
N GLU A 382 -10.30 7.93 9.05
CA GLU A 382 -9.01 7.81 9.72
C GLU A 382 -8.54 9.21 10.16
N VAL A 383 -8.38 9.41 11.45
CA VAL A 383 -7.92 10.68 12.03
C VAL A 383 -6.46 10.56 12.43
N ARG A 384 -5.64 11.52 12.03
CA ARG A 384 -4.21 11.60 12.35
C ARG A 384 -3.99 12.64 13.44
N VAL A 385 -3.63 12.18 14.63
CA VAL A 385 -3.41 13.02 15.80
C VAL A 385 -1.91 13.21 16.02
N PRO A 386 -1.39 14.45 16.05
CA PRO A 386 0.04 14.70 16.26
C PRO A 386 0.53 14.06 17.56
N CYS A 387 1.65 13.33 17.48
CA CYS A 387 2.35 12.76 18.61
C CYS A 387 3.82 12.55 18.24
N PRO A 388 4.80 12.99 19.06
CA PRO A 388 6.22 12.82 18.77
C PRO A 388 6.61 11.36 18.50
N ASP A 389 7.54 11.15 17.55
CA ASP A 389 7.97 9.81 17.14
C ASP A 389 8.53 8.97 18.29
N ASP A 390 9.24 9.59 19.22
CA ASP A 390 9.84 8.96 20.42
C ASP A 390 8.81 8.66 21.52
N ARG A 391 7.58 9.17 21.41
CA ARG A 391 6.53 9.03 22.43
C ARG A 391 5.37 8.15 22.00
N LYS A 392 5.02 8.16 20.71
CA LYS A 392 3.78 7.54 20.19
C LYS A 392 3.60 6.07 20.57
N PHE A 393 4.66 5.26 20.57
CA PHE A 393 4.57 3.83 20.94
C PHE A 393 4.33 3.67 22.45
N ALA A 394 5.01 4.44 23.31
CA ALA A 394 4.79 4.39 24.75
C ALA A 394 3.37 4.83 25.14
N VAL A 395 2.81 5.84 24.46
CA VAL A 395 1.42 6.28 24.62
C VAL A 395 0.46 5.14 24.29
N VAL A 396 0.65 4.48 23.14
CA VAL A 396 -0.22 3.37 22.71
C VAL A 396 -0.14 2.19 23.66
N GLU A 397 1.06 1.81 24.15
CA GLU A 397 1.21 0.75 25.15
C GLU A 397 0.49 1.07 26.46
N ALA A 398 0.56 2.32 26.91
CA ALA A 398 -0.16 2.76 28.10
C ALA A 398 -1.69 2.68 27.92
N LEU A 399 -2.20 3.09 26.74
CA LEU A 399 -3.60 2.98 26.38
C LEU A 399 -4.06 1.52 26.29
N VAL A 400 -3.28 0.63 25.71
CA VAL A 400 -3.59 -0.82 25.67
C VAL A 400 -3.76 -1.35 27.10
N ARG A 401 -2.83 -1.08 28.00
CA ARG A 401 -2.92 -1.50 29.41
C ARG A 401 -4.17 -0.95 30.08
N GLN A 402 -4.43 0.36 29.95
CA GLN A 402 -5.58 1.02 30.54
C GLN A 402 -6.92 0.44 30.02
N PHE A 403 -7.07 0.24 28.73
CA PHE A 403 -8.31 -0.27 28.15
C PHE A 403 -8.57 -1.73 28.51
N LYS A 404 -7.54 -2.56 28.61
CA LYS A 404 -7.65 -3.97 29.04
C LYS A 404 -8.22 -4.15 30.47
N GLU A 405 -8.16 -3.13 31.31
CA GLU A 405 -8.78 -3.16 32.65
C GLU A 405 -10.30 -3.23 32.60
N ARG A 406 -10.92 -2.78 31.50
CA ARG A 406 -12.39 -2.59 31.42
C ARG A 406 -13.04 -3.17 30.17
N TYR A 407 -12.27 -3.42 29.13
CA TYR A 407 -12.77 -3.80 27.81
C TYR A 407 -11.94 -4.95 27.22
N GLU A 408 -12.56 -5.66 26.31
CA GLU A 408 -11.83 -6.55 25.40
C GLU A 408 -11.05 -5.70 24.40
N VAL A 409 -9.75 -6.00 24.22
CA VAL A 409 -8.84 -5.24 23.36
C VAL A 409 -8.10 -6.18 22.43
N VAL A 410 -8.20 -5.93 21.13
CA VAL A 410 -7.30 -6.50 20.14
C VAL A 410 -6.06 -5.61 20.08
N ASP A 411 -4.93 -6.13 20.55
CA ASP A 411 -3.68 -5.38 20.73
C ASP A 411 -2.58 -5.73 19.72
N VAL A 412 -2.95 -6.31 18.61
CA VAL A 412 -2.01 -6.76 17.56
C VAL A 412 -1.28 -5.59 16.90
N ASP A 413 -1.91 -4.41 16.82
CA ASP A 413 -1.34 -3.15 16.30
C ASP A 413 -2.06 -1.97 16.96
N GLY A 414 -1.68 -1.63 18.17
CA GLY A 414 -2.33 -0.62 18.98
C GLY A 414 -3.48 -1.16 19.83
N ALA A 415 -4.43 -0.30 20.19
CA ALA A 415 -5.59 -0.63 20.99
C ALA A 415 -6.87 -0.57 20.15
N ARG A 416 -7.33 -1.69 19.59
CA ARG A 416 -8.69 -1.81 19.06
C ARG A 416 -9.59 -2.30 20.18
N VAL A 417 -10.31 -1.37 20.79
CA VAL A 417 -11.17 -1.58 21.97
C VAL A 417 -12.57 -1.95 21.51
N LEU A 418 -13.12 -3.06 22.01
CA LEU A 418 -14.46 -3.54 21.67
C LEU A 418 -15.46 -3.12 22.74
N PHE A 419 -16.54 -2.44 22.33
CA PHE A 419 -17.57 -1.87 23.21
C PHE A 419 -18.90 -2.63 23.16
N GLY A 420 -18.97 -3.72 22.43
CA GLY A 420 -20.20 -4.51 22.24
C GLY A 420 -21.12 -3.97 21.14
N ASP A 421 -21.29 -2.66 21.02
CA ASP A 421 -22.06 -1.96 20.00
C ASP A 421 -21.18 -1.10 19.06
N GLY A 422 -19.88 -1.40 19.05
CA GLY A 422 -18.89 -0.75 18.21
C GLY A 422 -17.48 -0.97 18.71
N TRP A 423 -16.54 -0.30 18.08
CA TRP A 423 -15.12 -0.35 18.43
C TRP A 423 -14.44 0.99 18.24
N GLY A 424 -13.33 1.19 18.95
CA GLY A 424 -12.45 2.33 18.78
C GLY A 424 -11.00 1.89 18.69
N LEU A 425 -10.21 2.52 17.81
CA LEU A 425 -8.82 2.21 17.59
C LEU A 425 -7.93 3.42 17.88
N VAL A 426 -6.83 3.17 18.58
CA VAL A 426 -5.68 4.08 18.67
C VAL A 426 -4.42 3.26 18.38
N ARG A 427 -3.67 3.64 17.34
CA ARG A 427 -2.41 3.00 16.98
C ARG A 427 -1.32 4.04 16.64
N ALA A 428 -0.06 3.67 16.79
CA ALA A 428 1.05 4.50 16.33
C ALA A 428 1.26 4.33 14.81
N SER A 429 1.44 5.44 14.09
CA SER A 429 1.85 5.37 12.69
C SER A 429 3.30 4.87 12.58
N ASN A 430 3.57 3.93 11.68
CA ASN A 430 4.93 3.44 11.42
C ASN A 430 5.78 4.40 10.57
N THR A 431 5.15 5.38 9.91
CA THR A 431 5.80 6.24 8.91
C THR A 431 5.77 7.73 9.24
N GLN A 432 4.92 8.16 10.19
CA GLN A 432 4.70 9.57 10.52
C GLN A 432 4.66 9.79 12.05
N PRO A 433 4.97 11.01 12.55
CA PRO A 433 4.88 11.34 13.97
C PRO A 433 3.44 11.62 14.40
N VAL A 434 2.56 10.63 14.24
CA VAL A 434 1.14 10.72 14.57
C VAL A 434 0.62 9.42 15.20
N LEU A 435 -0.46 9.54 15.98
CA LEU A 435 -1.36 8.46 16.28
C LEU A 435 -2.45 8.41 15.21
N VAL A 436 -2.85 7.21 14.83
CA VAL A 436 -4.01 6.96 13.96
C VAL A 436 -5.17 6.56 14.84
N VAL A 437 -6.27 7.31 14.75
CA VAL A 437 -7.48 7.10 15.55
C VAL A 437 -8.66 6.88 14.63
N ARG A 438 -9.50 5.90 14.94
CA ARG A 438 -10.74 5.59 14.22
C ARG A 438 -11.78 5.01 15.17
N ALA A 439 -13.05 5.25 14.89
CA ALA A 439 -14.16 4.67 15.64
C ALA A 439 -15.28 4.21 14.72
N GLU A 440 -16.02 3.19 15.15
CA GLU A 440 -17.20 2.67 14.47
C GLU A 440 -18.23 2.23 15.50
N GLY A 441 -19.51 2.50 15.24
CA GLY A 441 -20.62 2.14 16.09
C GLY A 441 -21.82 1.63 15.31
N THR A 442 -22.67 0.82 15.94
CA THR A 442 -23.92 0.32 15.35
C THR A 442 -24.99 1.40 15.23
N THR A 443 -24.85 2.49 15.97
CA THR A 443 -25.71 3.67 15.93
C THR A 443 -24.88 4.95 16.02
N PRO A 444 -25.41 6.12 15.63
CA PRO A 444 -24.73 7.40 15.82
C PRO A 444 -24.39 7.69 17.28
N GLU A 445 -25.27 7.29 18.22
CA GLU A 445 -25.07 7.47 19.66
C GLU A 445 -23.91 6.61 20.17
N ALA A 446 -23.82 5.35 19.72
CA ALA A 446 -22.71 4.45 20.03
C ALA A 446 -21.39 5.04 19.52
N LEU A 447 -21.38 5.54 18.28
CA LEU A 447 -20.19 6.17 17.70
C LEU A 447 -19.74 7.38 18.53
N ARG A 448 -20.64 8.32 18.85
CA ARG A 448 -20.29 9.50 19.66
C ARG A 448 -19.79 9.15 21.06
N ARG A 449 -20.36 8.13 21.69
CA ARG A 449 -19.89 7.64 22.99
C ARG A 449 -18.46 7.06 22.87
N ILE A 450 -18.19 6.27 21.85
CA ILE A 450 -16.86 5.68 21.60
C ILE A 450 -15.84 6.78 21.33
N GLN A 451 -16.16 7.76 20.47
CA GLN A 451 -15.31 8.92 20.22
C GLN A 451 -14.91 9.62 21.52
N LYS A 452 -15.89 9.91 22.39
CA LYS A 452 -15.66 10.55 23.68
C LYS A 452 -14.73 9.74 24.59
N VAL A 453 -14.88 8.42 24.63
CA VAL A 453 -14.00 7.54 25.43
C VAL A 453 -12.56 7.61 24.93
N LEU A 454 -12.36 7.64 23.61
CA LEU A 454 -11.02 7.75 23.03
C LEU A 454 -10.41 9.14 23.30
N GLU A 455 -11.18 10.22 23.14
CA GLU A 455 -10.73 11.58 23.44
C GLU A 455 -10.31 11.74 24.92
N GLU A 456 -11.12 11.26 25.84
CA GLU A 456 -10.83 11.32 27.29
C GLU A 456 -9.58 10.50 27.66
N ALA A 457 -9.33 9.39 26.95
CA ALA A 457 -8.15 8.58 27.16
C ALA A 457 -6.88 9.27 26.62
N LEU A 458 -6.96 9.84 25.42
CA LEU A 458 -5.85 10.54 24.77
C LEU A 458 -5.49 11.86 25.48
N ALA A 459 -6.50 12.60 25.98
CA ALA A 459 -6.28 13.86 26.70
C ALA A 459 -5.44 13.73 28.00
N ARG A 460 -5.19 12.51 28.47
CA ARG A 460 -4.31 12.26 29.62
C ARG A 460 -2.82 12.34 29.28
N PHE A 461 -2.48 12.41 28.00
CA PHE A 461 -1.12 12.48 27.49
C PHE A 461 -0.85 13.88 26.92
N PRO A 462 -0.09 14.74 27.63
CA PRO A 462 0.13 16.14 27.24
C PRO A 462 0.89 16.28 25.92
N GLU A 463 1.62 15.25 25.50
CA GLU A 463 2.33 15.19 24.23
C GLU A 463 1.46 14.84 23.02
N VAL A 464 0.20 14.44 23.24
CA VAL A 464 -0.76 14.09 22.20
C VAL A 464 -1.60 15.32 21.87
N GLY A 465 -1.70 15.64 20.57
CA GLY A 465 -2.55 16.72 20.09
C GLY A 465 -4.05 16.41 20.26
N PRO A 466 -4.92 17.40 20.04
CA PRO A 466 -6.37 17.21 20.07
C PRO A 466 -6.82 16.29 18.94
N VAL A 467 -7.86 15.49 19.19
CA VAL A 467 -8.52 14.68 18.16
C VAL A 467 -9.53 15.57 17.42
N ASP A 468 -9.32 15.77 16.14
CA ASP A 468 -10.27 16.45 15.25
C ASP A 468 -10.97 15.39 14.37
N TRP A 469 -12.19 15.01 14.74
CA TRP A 469 -12.96 14.03 13.97
C TRP A 469 -13.48 14.57 12.62
N GLY A 470 -13.25 15.85 12.32
CA GLY A 470 -13.85 16.53 11.17
C GLY A 470 -15.33 16.89 11.43
N ALA A 471 -15.96 17.59 10.48
CA ALA A 471 -17.41 17.79 10.53
C ALA A 471 -18.10 16.42 10.62
N GLU A 472 -19.12 16.30 11.48
CA GLU A 472 -19.88 15.07 11.66
C GLU A 472 -20.17 14.42 10.31
N VAL A 473 -19.53 13.31 10.01
CA VAL A 473 -19.87 12.52 8.84
C VAL A 473 -21.22 11.88 9.17
N GLY A 474 -22.26 12.68 8.94
CA GLY A 474 -23.62 12.17 8.88
C GLY A 474 -23.67 11.24 7.68
N ALA A 475 -23.58 9.98 7.93
CA ALA A 475 -24.09 8.89 7.15
C ALA A 475 -23.23 7.66 7.33
N SER A 476 -23.88 6.59 7.56
CA SER A 476 -23.41 5.23 7.35
C SER A 476 -22.49 5.11 6.15
N ARG A 477 -21.33 4.55 6.34
CA ARG A 477 -20.63 3.89 5.24
C ARG A 477 -21.52 2.80 4.66
#